data_0b72089b190dcdcf200582af1ba4d1ae
#
_entry.id   0b72089b190dcdcf200582af1ba4d1ae
#
_cell.length_a   1.000
_cell.length_b   1.000
_cell.length_c   1.000
_cell.angle_alpha   90.00
_cell.angle_beta   90.00
_cell.angle_gamma   90.00
#
_symmetry.space_group_name_H-M   'P 1'
#
loop_
_entity.id
_entity.type
_entity.pdbx_description
1 polymer ?
#
loop_
_entity_poly.entity_id
_entity_poly.type
_entity_poly.pdbx_seq_one_letter_code
_entity_poly.pdbx_strand_id
1 'polypeptide(L)'
;MMNEYSVRSSHVVIDQDGVGGGVCDLLRGTKSFVNNGKPLMNQNFNNLKSQCFFKLADLINANEISVNCPDTRTQQLIVDELSVIKRKDIDKDGKMQVIPKEKMKDLIGRSPDFADALMMRMFYELNANLGKYFVQ
;
A
#
# COMPACT_ATOMS: atom_id res chain seq x y z
N MET A 1 4.60 13.65 -14.73
CA MET A 1 4.98 12.83 -13.55
C MET A 1 5.95 11.71 -13.90
N MET A 2 5.61 10.63 -14.63
CA MET A 2 6.58 9.55 -14.94
C MET A 2 7.84 10.05 -15.65
N ASN A 3 7.70 10.90 -16.67
CA ASN A 3 8.83 11.49 -17.40
C ASN A 3 9.63 12.48 -16.55
N GLU A 4 8.95 13.26 -15.72
CA GLU A 4 9.55 14.26 -14.82
C GLU A 4 10.49 13.60 -13.78
N TYR A 5 10.08 12.47 -13.23
CA TYR A 5 10.85 11.72 -12.23
C TYR A 5 11.62 10.54 -12.82
N SER A 6 11.65 10.39 -14.14
CA SER A 6 12.32 9.28 -14.83
C SER A 6 11.90 7.90 -14.33
N VAL A 7 10.62 7.74 -13.96
CA VAL A 7 10.08 6.48 -13.43
C VAL A 7 9.66 5.56 -14.58
N ARG A 8 10.20 4.35 -14.62
CA ARG A 8 9.78 3.33 -15.59
C ARG A 8 8.36 2.88 -15.29
N SER A 9 7.55 2.61 -16.33
CA SER A 9 6.18 2.11 -16.18
C SER A 9 6.08 0.85 -15.30
N SER A 10 7.06 -0.05 -15.38
CA SER A 10 7.13 -1.25 -14.54
C SER A 10 7.25 -0.97 -13.02
N HIS A 11 7.61 0.26 -12.64
CA HIS A 11 7.71 0.73 -11.25
C HIS A 11 6.53 1.63 -10.85
N VAL A 12 5.48 1.67 -11.66
CA VAL A 12 4.24 2.37 -11.36
C VAL A 12 3.16 1.36 -11.03
N VAL A 13 2.54 1.52 -9.87
CA VAL A 13 1.37 0.76 -9.44
C VAL A 13 0.15 1.67 -9.43
N ILE A 14 -0.96 1.19 -9.94
CA ILE A 14 -2.20 1.96 -10.12
C ILE A 14 -3.32 1.21 -9.42
N ASP A 15 -4.08 1.92 -8.56
CA ASP A 15 -5.31 1.39 -7.97
C ASP A 15 -6.33 1.12 -9.08
N GLN A 16 -6.68 -0.15 -9.27
CA GLN A 16 -7.61 -0.58 -10.31
C GLN A 16 -9.07 -0.49 -9.86
N ASP A 17 -9.31 -0.38 -8.56
CA ASP A 17 -10.66 -0.28 -8.01
C ASP A 17 -11.26 1.11 -8.35
N GLY A 18 -12.33 1.14 -9.11
CA GLY A 18 -12.97 2.39 -9.56
C GLY A 18 -12.45 2.91 -10.90
N VAL A 19 -12.06 4.18 -10.95
CA VAL A 19 -11.61 4.85 -12.20
C VAL A 19 -10.23 4.40 -12.70
N GLY A 20 -9.44 3.72 -11.87
CA GLY A 20 -8.06 3.32 -12.22
C GLY A 20 -7.97 2.27 -13.34
N GLY A 21 -9.03 1.52 -13.61
CA GLY A 21 -9.04 0.52 -14.67
C GLY A 21 -8.71 1.11 -16.05
N GLY A 22 -9.34 2.22 -16.41
CA GLY A 22 -9.06 2.90 -17.69
C GLY A 22 -7.65 3.49 -17.77
N VAL A 23 -7.07 3.91 -16.65
CA VAL A 23 -5.69 4.43 -16.60
C VAL A 23 -4.68 3.29 -16.80
N CYS A 24 -4.92 2.11 -16.24
CA CYS A 24 -4.07 0.93 -16.46
C CYS A 24 -4.02 0.52 -17.93
N ASP A 25 -5.14 0.60 -18.64
CA ASP A 25 -5.23 0.26 -20.05
C ASP A 25 -4.42 1.24 -20.94
N LEU A 26 -4.40 2.51 -20.57
CA LEU A 26 -3.68 3.57 -21.28
C LEU A 26 -2.16 3.55 -21.00
N LEU A 27 -1.77 3.22 -19.78
CA LEU A 27 -0.36 3.22 -19.34
C LEU A 27 0.24 1.81 -19.37
N ARG A 28 0.56 1.35 -20.58
CA ARG A 28 1.12 0.01 -20.79
C ARG A 28 2.37 -0.23 -19.94
N GLY A 29 2.44 -1.42 -19.33
CA GLY A 29 3.58 -1.85 -18.54
C GLY A 29 3.52 -1.45 -17.05
N THR A 30 2.51 -0.71 -16.62
CA THR A 30 2.24 -0.45 -15.20
C THR A 30 1.67 -1.69 -14.51
N LYS A 31 1.69 -1.69 -13.18
CA LYS A 31 1.11 -2.76 -12.35
C LYS A 31 -0.25 -2.32 -11.81
N SER A 32 -1.23 -3.19 -11.94
CA SER A 32 -2.56 -2.99 -11.36
C SER A 32 -2.58 -3.47 -9.92
N PHE A 33 -3.18 -2.69 -9.04
CA PHE A 33 -3.43 -3.04 -7.64
C PHE A 33 -4.94 -3.18 -7.42
N VAL A 34 -5.36 -4.33 -6.94
CA VAL A 34 -6.76 -4.62 -6.58
C VAL A 34 -6.82 -4.80 -5.07
N ASN A 35 -7.47 -3.88 -4.36
CA ASN A 35 -7.49 -3.86 -2.90
C ASN A 35 -8.01 -5.19 -2.30
N ASN A 36 -9.09 -5.73 -2.88
CA ASN A 36 -9.68 -7.01 -2.46
C ASN A 36 -9.05 -8.24 -3.15
N GLY A 37 -7.94 -8.05 -3.87
CA GLY A 37 -7.21 -9.14 -4.50
C GLY A 37 -6.72 -10.18 -3.48
N LYS A 38 -6.43 -11.39 -3.97
CA LYS A 38 -5.87 -12.47 -3.13
C LYS A 38 -4.49 -12.07 -2.59
N PRO A 39 -4.20 -12.39 -1.32
CA PRO A 39 -2.86 -12.23 -0.78
C PRO A 39 -1.83 -13.01 -1.59
N LEU A 40 -0.64 -12.45 -1.73
CA LEU A 40 0.48 -13.11 -2.40
C LEU A 40 1.02 -14.25 -1.54
N MET A 41 1.58 -15.27 -2.18
CA MET A 41 2.21 -16.43 -1.53
C MET A 41 1.29 -17.19 -0.57
N ASN A 42 -0.03 -17.15 -0.79
CA ASN A 42 -1.04 -17.81 0.05
C ASN A 42 -0.93 -17.49 1.55
N GLN A 43 -0.43 -16.30 1.91
CA GLN A 43 -0.31 -15.89 3.30
C GLN A 43 -1.70 -15.65 3.94
N ASN A 44 -1.77 -15.75 5.27
CA ASN A 44 -3.02 -15.70 6.03
C ASN A 44 -3.56 -14.28 6.23
N PHE A 45 -3.79 -13.57 5.12
CA PHE A 45 -4.45 -12.27 5.10
C PHE A 45 -5.82 -12.34 4.44
N ASN A 46 -6.71 -11.41 4.78
CA ASN A 46 -8.04 -11.35 4.19
C ASN A 46 -7.99 -10.94 2.71
N ASN A 47 -7.13 -9.99 2.39
CA ASN A 47 -6.93 -9.44 1.05
C ASN A 47 -5.53 -8.86 0.88
N LEU A 48 -5.19 -8.48 -0.36
CA LEU A 48 -3.89 -7.89 -0.72
C LEU A 48 -3.65 -6.56 0.01
N LYS A 49 -4.68 -5.71 0.16
CA LYS A 49 -4.59 -4.45 0.91
C LYS A 49 -4.12 -4.69 2.34
N SER A 50 -4.73 -5.63 3.04
CA SER A 50 -4.32 -5.97 4.40
C SER A 50 -2.89 -6.47 4.45
N GLN A 51 -2.51 -7.38 3.55
CA GLN A 51 -1.13 -7.88 3.46
C GLN A 51 -0.12 -6.74 3.28
N CYS A 52 -0.40 -5.79 2.39
CA CYS A 52 0.47 -4.64 2.17
C CYS A 52 0.56 -3.72 3.40
N PHE A 53 -0.54 -3.46 4.10
CA PHE A 53 -0.49 -2.68 5.34
C PHE A 53 0.32 -3.35 6.45
N PHE A 54 0.19 -4.66 6.62
CA PHE A 54 1.01 -5.39 7.59
C PHE A 54 2.49 -5.35 7.20
N LYS A 55 2.83 -5.51 5.91
CA LYS A 55 4.21 -5.35 5.42
C LYS A 55 4.76 -3.96 5.70
N LEU A 56 3.96 -2.91 5.48
CA LEU A 56 4.34 -1.53 5.78
C LEU A 56 4.61 -1.35 7.28
N ALA A 57 3.74 -1.88 8.14
CA ALA A 57 3.92 -1.83 9.58
C ALA A 57 5.20 -2.55 10.03
N ASP A 58 5.51 -3.72 9.47
CA ASP A 58 6.73 -4.46 9.75
C ASP A 58 7.98 -3.64 9.42
N LEU A 59 8.02 -2.99 8.24
CA LEU A 59 9.15 -2.15 7.82
C LEU A 59 9.31 -0.89 8.68
N ILE A 60 8.20 -0.27 9.07
CA ILE A 60 8.21 0.90 9.98
C ILE A 60 8.77 0.49 11.34
N ASN A 61 8.26 -0.60 11.93
CA ASN A 61 8.68 -1.08 13.24
C ASN A 61 10.14 -1.56 13.27
N ALA A 62 10.63 -2.07 12.15
CA ALA A 62 12.03 -2.47 11.98
C ALA A 62 12.98 -1.29 11.65
N ASN A 63 12.46 -0.07 11.46
CA ASN A 63 13.20 1.09 10.96
C ASN A 63 13.87 0.85 9.58
N GLU A 64 13.23 0.06 8.73
CA GLU A 64 13.73 -0.30 7.40
C GLU A 64 13.15 0.57 6.27
N ILE A 65 12.26 1.52 6.61
CA ILE A 65 11.65 2.45 5.67
C ILE A 65 11.74 3.88 6.19
N SER A 66 11.99 4.83 5.28
CA SER A 66 11.89 6.25 5.55
C SER A 66 11.10 6.94 4.45
N VAL A 67 10.39 8.01 4.80
CA VAL A 67 9.68 8.87 3.86
C VAL A 67 10.36 10.22 3.83
N ASN A 68 11.05 10.51 2.72
CA ASN A 68 11.67 11.82 2.52
C ASN A 68 10.59 12.83 2.08
N CYS A 69 10.10 13.60 3.02
CA CYS A 69 9.11 14.64 2.79
C CYS A 69 9.57 15.93 3.47
N PRO A 70 9.95 16.98 2.72
CA PRO A 70 10.46 18.23 3.29
C PRO A 70 9.35 19.09 3.92
N ASP A 71 8.11 18.90 3.52
CA ASP A 71 6.96 19.66 4.01
C ASP A 71 6.42 19.09 5.32
N THR A 72 6.53 19.83 6.41
CA THR A 72 6.09 19.43 7.75
C THR A 72 4.59 19.15 7.81
N ARG A 73 3.76 19.88 7.05
CA ARG A 73 2.32 19.64 7.01
C ARG A 73 2.01 18.27 6.41
N THR A 74 2.67 17.94 5.31
CA THR A 74 2.51 16.63 4.66
C THR A 74 3.04 15.51 5.57
N GLN A 75 4.16 15.72 6.28
CA GLN A 75 4.65 14.76 7.28
C GLN A 75 3.59 14.46 8.33
N GLN A 76 2.95 15.51 8.89
CA GLN A 76 1.90 15.33 9.90
C GLN A 76 0.70 14.58 9.34
N LEU A 77 0.27 14.89 8.11
CA LEU A 77 -0.83 14.17 7.45
C LEU A 77 -0.52 12.68 7.28
N ILE A 78 0.71 12.32 6.91
CA ILE A 78 1.16 10.93 6.81
C ILE A 78 1.09 10.23 8.17
N VAL A 79 1.59 10.87 9.22
CA VAL A 79 1.58 10.33 10.59
C VAL A 79 0.14 10.10 11.07
N ASP A 80 -0.74 11.09 10.86
CA ASP A 80 -2.15 11.00 11.26
C ASP A 80 -2.85 9.83 10.57
N GLU A 81 -2.63 9.66 9.26
CA GLU A 81 -3.22 8.57 8.49
C GLU A 81 -2.70 7.19 8.91
N LEU A 82 -1.39 7.06 9.12
CA LEU A 82 -0.79 5.80 9.56
C LEU A 82 -1.22 5.42 10.98
N SER A 83 -1.43 6.40 11.86
CA SER A 83 -1.78 6.16 13.26
C SER A 83 -3.16 5.52 13.47
N VAL A 84 -4.09 5.71 12.52
CA VAL A 84 -5.45 5.15 12.61
C VAL A 84 -5.58 3.76 11.98
N ILE A 85 -4.54 3.28 11.30
CA ILE A 85 -4.54 1.94 10.70
C ILE A 85 -4.34 0.90 11.80
N LYS A 86 -5.35 0.09 12.04
CA LYS A 86 -5.33 -0.91 13.10
C LYS A 86 -5.75 -2.27 12.56
N ARG A 87 -5.24 -3.32 13.20
CA ARG A 87 -5.73 -4.69 12.98
C ARG A 87 -7.20 -4.76 13.40
N LYS A 88 -8.02 -5.38 12.55
CA LYS A 88 -9.40 -5.70 12.86
C LYS A 88 -9.47 -7.04 13.59
N ASP A 89 -10.41 -7.17 14.52
CA ASP A 89 -10.77 -8.44 15.20
C ASP A 89 -9.53 -9.16 15.80
N ILE A 90 -8.76 -8.45 16.64
CA ILE A 90 -7.51 -8.96 17.24
C ILE A 90 -7.74 -10.27 18.01
N ASP A 91 -8.90 -10.42 18.64
CA ASP A 91 -9.24 -11.54 19.52
C ASP A 91 -9.87 -12.75 18.79
N LYS A 92 -9.92 -12.72 17.44
CA LYS A 92 -10.49 -13.81 16.64
C LYS A 92 -9.43 -14.54 15.87
N ASP A 93 -9.47 -15.87 15.95
CA ASP A 93 -8.75 -16.74 15.03
C ASP A 93 -9.31 -16.56 13.62
N GLY A 94 -8.44 -16.18 12.70
CA GLY A 94 -8.86 -15.95 11.33
C GLY A 94 -7.79 -15.26 10.49
N LYS A 95 -8.20 -14.83 9.30
CA LYS A 95 -7.31 -14.10 8.40
C LYS A 95 -7.01 -12.70 8.95
N MET A 96 -5.74 -12.30 8.90
CA MET A 96 -5.32 -10.97 9.29
C MET A 96 -5.93 -9.91 8.38
N GLN A 97 -6.53 -8.89 8.98
CA GLN A 97 -7.22 -7.81 8.29
C GLN A 97 -7.01 -6.48 8.99
N VAL A 98 -6.93 -5.40 8.22
CA VAL A 98 -7.00 -4.03 8.76
C VAL A 98 -8.45 -3.54 8.82
N ILE A 99 -8.71 -2.53 9.65
CA ILE A 99 -10.04 -1.89 9.73
C ILE A 99 -10.48 -1.35 8.36
N PRO A 100 -11.80 -1.28 8.07
CA PRO A 100 -12.32 -0.74 6.82
C PRO A 100 -11.92 0.72 6.59
N LYS A 101 -11.80 1.11 5.31
CA LYS A 101 -11.45 2.49 4.90
C LYS A 101 -12.43 3.53 5.44
N GLU A 102 -13.72 3.20 5.49
CA GLU A 102 -14.77 4.07 6.05
C GLU A 102 -14.48 4.39 7.51
N LYS A 103 -14.09 3.40 8.30
CA LYS A 103 -13.72 3.61 9.70
C LYS A 103 -12.45 4.47 9.86
N MET A 104 -11.48 4.32 8.95
CA MET A 104 -10.32 5.21 8.93
C MET A 104 -10.74 6.66 8.62
N LYS A 105 -11.63 6.86 7.62
CA LYS A 105 -12.17 8.18 7.28
C LYS A 105 -12.92 8.83 8.43
N ASP A 106 -13.73 8.06 9.18
CA ASP A 106 -14.44 8.57 10.34
C ASP A 106 -13.49 9.06 11.43
N LEU A 107 -12.34 8.40 11.61
CA LEU A 107 -11.35 8.76 12.62
C LEU A 107 -10.55 10.02 12.29
N ILE A 108 -10.24 10.26 11.01
CA ILE A 108 -9.39 11.39 10.58
C ILE A 108 -10.13 12.47 9.78
N GLY A 109 -11.43 12.27 9.50
CA GLY A 109 -12.29 13.23 8.79
C GLY A 109 -11.99 13.37 7.29
N ARG A 110 -11.15 12.50 6.70
CA ARG A 110 -10.75 12.53 5.29
C ARG A 110 -10.31 11.15 4.78
N SER A 111 -10.06 11.05 3.48
CA SER A 111 -9.48 9.82 2.91
C SER A 111 -8.01 9.66 3.33
N PRO A 112 -7.53 8.45 3.68
CA PRO A 112 -6.13 8.19 4.02
C PRO A 112 -5.28 7.97 2.77
N ASP A 113 -5.18 8.98 1.91
CA ASP A 113 -4.59 8.85 0.57
C ASP A 113 -3.07 8.65 0.59
N PHE A 114 -2.36 9.27 1.55
CA PHE A 114 -0.92 9.04 1.76
C PHE A 114 -0.65 7.62 2.27
N ALA A 115 -1.45 7.15 3.22
CA ALA A 115 -1.32 5.80 3.74
C ALA A 115 -1.65 4.75 2.66
N ASP A 116 -2.67 4.97 1.82
CA ASP A 116 -3.00 4.11 0.69
C ASP A 116 -1.85 4.09 -0.34
N ALA A 117 -1.20 5.23 -0.63
CA ALA A 117 -0.05 5.29 -1.53
C ALA A 117 1.17 4.51 -0.99
N LEU A 118 1.50 4.70 0.29
CA LEU A 118 2.57 3.95 0.96
C LEU A 118 2.28 2.44 1.01
N MET A 119 1.03 2.08 1.29
CA MET A 119 0.57 0.70 1.30
C MET A 119 0.72 0.05 -0.09
N MET A 120 0.28 0.71 -1.15
CA MET A 120 0.43 0.20 -2.52
C MET A 120 1.90 0.03 -2.92
N ARG A 121 2.81 0.89 -2.44
CA ARG A 121 4.25 0.71 -2.66
C ARG A 121 4.76 -0.63 -2.12
N MET A 122 4.15 -1.17 -1.07
CA MET A 122 4.53 -2.47 -0.49
C MET A 122 4.28 -3.65 -1.42
N PHE A 123 3.47 -3.47 -2.46
CA PHE A 123 3.30 -4.47 -3.51
C PHE A 123 4.63 -4.90 -4.14
N TYR A 124 5.56 -3.95 -4.31
CA TYR A 124 6.89 -4.25 -4.83
C TYR A 124 7.77 -4.97 -3.81
N GLU A 125 7.67 -4.63 -2.54
CA GLU A 125 8.41 -5.30 -1.47
C GLU A 125 7.98 -6.77 -1.30
N LEU A 126 6.68 -7.04 -1.42
CA LEU A 126 6.15 -8.40 -1.39
C LEU A 126 6.60 -9.20 -2.62
N ASN A 127 6.68 -8.57 -3.80
CA ASN A 127 7.14 -9.21 -5.03
C ASN A 127 8.66 -9.31 -5.13
N ALA A 128 9.44 -8.47 -4.45
CA ALA A 128 10.90 -8.54 -4.43
C ALA A 128 11.42 -9.87 -3.85
N ASN A 129 10.66 -10.49 -2.97
CA ASN A 129 10.94 -11.85 -2.52
C ASN A 129 10.74 -12.91 -3.62
N LEU A 130 9.99 -12.59 -4.67
CA LEU A 130 9.89 -13.39 -5.90
C LEU A 130 11.02 -13.05 -6.89
N GLY A 131 11.65 -11.86 -6.73
CA GLY A 131 12.65 -11.30 -7.64
C GLY A 131 14.09 -11.25 -7.11
N LYS A 132 14.38 -11.79 -5.93
CA LYS A 132 15.77 -11.87 -5.40
C LYS A 132 16.74 -12.67 -6.26
N TYR A 133 16.25 -13.26 -7.35
CA TYR A 133 17.07 -14.00 -8.32
C TYR A 133 17.47 -13.21 -9.56
N PHE A 134 17.18 -11.90 -9.64
CA PHE A 134 17.43 -11.08 -10.83
C PHE A 134 18.15 -9.76 -10.52
N VAL A 135 19.08 -9.75 -9.57
CA VAL A 135 20.07 -8.68 -9.47
C VAL A 135 21.44 -9.30 -9.64
N GLN A 136 21.84 -9.41 -10.87
CA GLN A 136 23.24 -9.40 -11.28
C GLN A 136 23.51 -8.12 -12.06
#